data_c01b2fafd7bd5039ca296e0c39f3c225
#
_entry.id   c01b2fafd7bd5039ca296e0c39f3c225
#
_cell.length_a   1.000
_cell.length_b   1.000
_cell.length_c   1.000
_cell.angle_alpha   90.00
_cell.angle_beta   90.00
_cell.angle_gamma   90.00
#
_symmetry.space_group_name_H-M   'P 1'
#
loop_
_entity.id
_entity.type
_entity.pdbx_description
1 polymer ?
#
loop_
_entity_poly.entity_id
_entity_poly.type
_entity_poly.pdbx_seq_one_letter_code
_entity_poly.pdbx_strand_id
1 'polypeptide(L)'
;MAIIAILIIGVEAVLLYFLAPIMRLAVKYSKFNRPMAFRLLKSTLFLVFVIAISCGNRSGNKNSIQTVVSQNTVNTDSIAGIQNSKLILGANRTEAYLPLLKGKKVVVVGNPSSLILKKELPNGEKTYVHLVDSLLSLDINLVKVFSPEHGFRGTADAGETVKDGKDPKTGLPVISLYGSNKKPKPEQLAGVDMLVFDIQDVGVRFYSYIATLHYVMQAAAEASIPVIVLDRPNPNGSYVDGPVMEAEHTSFLGMHAGVPLVHGMTIGEYAQMMAEEKWLKTQKDVDLTVIPMKNYDHKMQYSLPVRPSPNLPNDQAVMLYPSLGLCEGTTLNAGRGTKMQFQIIGAPFLPAEKYAFNYTPQPNFGSKNPKFKGENCNGLDLREVPRLNKVDLSFIINAYRNYEKKDAFFNTKNFTAHAGTAKLQKQIESGLSLEEIETSWQKEIQNFLNIRSKYLLYE
;
A
#
# COMPACT_ATOMS: atom_id res chain seq x y z
N MET A 1 -29.03 8.48 51.21
CA MET A 1 -27.96 7.59 51.77
C MET A 1 -27.90 6.21 51.08
N ALA A 2 -29.02 5.57 50.76
CA ALA A 2 -29.01 4.24 50.10
C ALA A 2 -28.37 4.20 48.67
N ILE A 3 -28.50 5.24 47.87
CA ILE A 3 -27.91 5.31 46.51
C ILE A 3 -26.39 5.43 46.54
N ILE A 4 -25.83 6.10 47.56
CA ILE A 4 -24.37 6.23 47.69
C ILE A 4 -23.74 4.91 48.14
N ALA A 5 -24.43 4.15 48.99
CA ALA A 5 -23.96 2.81 49.42
C ALA A 5 -23.93 1.83 48.26
N ILE A 6 -24.92 1.85 47.33
CA ILE A 6 -24.96 0.96 46.15
C ILE A 6 -23.86 1.35 45.15
N LEU A 7 -23.55 2.64 44.99
CA LEU A 7 -22.43 3.08 44.13
C LEU A 7 -21.06 2.66 44.67
N ILE A 8 -20.86 2.71 46.00
CA ILE A 8 -19.59 2.29 46.63
C ILE A 8 -19.39 0.78 46.51
N ILE A 9 -20.41 -0.03 46.70
CA ILE A 9 -20.33 -1.50 46.56
C ILE A 9 -20.11 -1.89 45.11
N GLY A 10 -20.70 -1.16 44.14
CA GLY A 10 -20.49 -1.37 42.73
C GLY A 10 -19.04 -1.08 42.28
N VAL A 11 -18.43 -0.02 42.80
CA VAL A 11 -17.05 0.37 42.50
C VAL A 11 -16.05 -0.62 43.10
N GLU A 12 -16.27 -1.12 44.32
CA GLU A 12 -15.41 -2.12 44.94
C GLU A 12 -15.47 -3.48 44.20
N ALA A 13 -16.64 -3.92 43.72
CA ALA A 13 -16.79 -5.14 42.97
C ALA A 13 -16.11 -5.06 41.61
N VAL A 14 -16.19 -3.91 40.91
CA VAL A 14 -15.49 -3.69 39.63
C VAL A 14 -13.97 -3.62 39.80
N LEU A 15 -13.50 -2.96 40.87
CA LEU A 15 -12.07 -2.91 41.19
C LEU A 15 -11.49 -4.28 41.53
N LEU A 16 -12.21 -5.12 42.29
CA LEU A 16 -11.80 -6.49 42.61
C LEU A 16 -11.77 -7.38 41.35
N TYR A 17 -12.71 -7.21 40.43
CA TYR A 17 -12.78 -8.00 39.21
C TYR A 17 -11.61 -7.72 38.26
N PHE A 18 -11.17 -6.46 38.15
CA PHE A 18 -10.06 -6.07 37.29
C PHE A 18 -8.68 -6.20 37.93
N LEU A 19 -8.57 -6.06 39.27
CA LEU A 19 -7.28 -6.13 39.97
C LEU A 19 -6.85 -7.57 40.31
N ALA A 20 -7.78 -8.48 40.52
CA ALA A 20 -7.44 -9.88 40.85
C ALA A 20 -6.60 -10.61 39.78
N PRO A 21 -6.86 -10.47 38.48
CA PRO A 21 -6.00 -11.05 37.44
C PRO A 21 -4.61 -10.43 37.42
N ILE A 22 -4.51 -9.10 37.61
CA ILE A 22 -3.24 -8.36 37.61
C ILE A 22 -2.37 -8.77 38.80
N MET A 23 -2.98 -8.91 39.99
CA MET A 23 -2.28 -9.38 41.19
C MET A 23 -1.82 -10.84 41.03
N ARG A 24 -2.62 -11.73 40.42
CA ARG A 24 -2.20 -13.10 40.12
C ARG A 24 -1.03 -13.15 39.14
N LEU A 25 -1.01 -12.26 38.15
CA LEU A 25 0.10 -12.13 37.20
C LEU A 25 1.37 -11.63 37.91
N ALA A 26 1.26 -10.61 38.77
CA ALA A 26 2.37 -10.06 39.53
C ALA A 26 3.01 -11.09 40.48
N VAL A 27 2.20 -11.90 41.14
CA VAL A 27 2.69 -12.99 42.00
C VAL A 27 3.38 -14.08 41.19
N LYS A 28 2.89 -14.39 40.01
CA LYS A 28 3.49 -15.39 39.12
C LYS A 28 4.87 -14.95 38.57
N TYR A 29 5.03 -13.65 38.34
CA TYR A 29 6.30 -13.06 37.84
C TYR A 29 7.27 -12.65 38.96
N SER A 30 6.84 -12.51 40.21
CA SER A 30 7.71 -12.16 41.34
C SER A 30 8.79 -13.22 41.64
N LYS A 31 8.58 -14.47 41.19
CA LYS A 31 9.58 -15.55 41.30
C LYS A 31 10.74 -15.39 40.31
N PHE A 32 10.63 -14.54 39.30
CA PHE A 32 11.64 -14.44 38.21
C PHE A 32 12.39 -13.09 38.13
N ASN A 33 11.86 -11.98 38.63
CA ASN A 33 12.56 -10.69 38.51
C ASN A 33 12.07 -9.61 39.54
N ARG A 34 12.69 -9.54 40.71
CA ARG A 34 12.34 -8.60 41.78
C ARG A 34 12.27 -7.10 41.40
N PRO A 35 13.12 -6.52 40.52
CA PRO A 35 13.07 -5.09 40.23
C PRO A 35 11.86 -4.68 39.38
N MET A 36 11.27 -5.57 38.58
CA MET A 36 10.15 -5.26 37.70
C MET A 36 8.79 -5.21 38.43
N ALA A 37 8.60 -6.06 39.43
CA ALA A 37 7.40 -6.08 40.26
C ALA A 37 7.24 -4.79 41.09
N PHE A 38 8.35 -4.22 41.55
CA PHE A 38 8.34 -2.98 42.36
C PHE A 38 8.05 -1.72 41.50
N ARG A 39 8.42 -1.71 40.23
CA ARG A 39 8.07 -0.63 39.28
C ARG A 39 6.59 -0.62 38.91
N LEU A 40 6.02 -1.79 38.66
CA LEU A 40 4.57 -1.93 38.38
C LEU A 40 3.70 -1.51 39.57
N LEU A 41 4.09 -1.87 40.81
CA LEU A 41 3.36 -1.48 42.00
C LEU A 41 3.37 0.04 42.25
N LYS A 42 4.51 0.71 41.99
CA LYS A 42 4.61 2.18 42.12
C LYS A 42 3.77 2.91 41.06
N SER A 43 3.72 2.44 39.83
CA SER A 43 2.91 3.05 38.76
C SER A 43 1.41 2.91 39.02
N THR A 44 0.95 1.78 39.57
CA THR A 44 -0.46 1.54 39.88
C THR A 44 -0.93 2.37 41.09
N LEU A 45 -0.09 2.51 42.11
CA LEU A 45 -0.40 3.41 43.26
C LEU A 45 -0.47 4.89 42.87
N PHE A 46 0.39 5.33 41.92
CA PHE A 46 0.38 6.71 41.43
C PHE A 46 -0.90 7.02 40.63
N LEU A 47 -1.39 6.08 39.86
CA LEU A 47 -2.64 6.25 39.09
C LEU A 47 -3.87 6.36 40.00
N VAL A 48 -3.94 5.55 41.05
CA VAL A 48 -5.03 5.60 42.04
C VAL A 48 -5.01 6.93 42.84
N PHE A 49 -3.81 7.48 43.13
CA PHE A 49 -3.67 8.75 43.85
C PHE A 49 -4.10 9.96 43.00
N VAL A 50 -3.85 9.94 41.67
CA VAL A 50 -4.28 11.01 40.76
C VAL A 50 -5.81 11.04 40.60
N ILE A 51 -6.47 9.88 40.57
CA ILE A 51 -7.94 9.81 40.49
C ILE A 51 -8.61 10.32 41.77
N ALA A 52 -8.03 10.09 42.96
CA ALA A 52 -8.56 10.55 44.21
C ALA A 52 -8.46 12.08 44.42
N ILE A 53 -7.47 12.76 43.84
CA ILE A 53 -7.27 14.21 43.90
C ILE A 53 -8.22 14.96 42.95
N SER A 54 -8.70 14.33 41.89
CA SER A 54 -9.62 14.95 40.90
C SER A 54 -11.08 15.10 41.39
N CYS A 55 -11.47 14.47 42.51
CA CYS A 55 -12.84 14.50 43.02
C CYS A 55 -13.11 15.47 44.18
N GLY A 56 -12.15 16.29 44.57
CA GLY A 56 -12.30 17.17 45.72
C GLY A 56 -11.90 18.62 45.48
N ASN A 57 -12.72 19.41 44.79
CA ASN A 57 -12.87 20.85 45.03
C ASN A 57 -14.03 21.44 44.20
N ARG A 58 -15.17 21.59 44.81
CA ARG A 58 -16.19 22.56 44.42
C ARG A 58 -16.78 23.19 45.69
N SER A 59 -16.31 24.37 46.01
CA SER A 59 -17.02 25.32 46.85
C SER A 59 -16.83 26.72 46.29
N GLY A 60 -17.96 27.42 46.18
CA GLY A 60 -18.25 28.56 45.36
C GLY A 60 -17.50 29.86 45.59
N ASN A 61 -17.60 30.73 44.63
CA ASN A 61 -17.90 32.15 44.88
C ASN A 61 -18.61 32.77 43.66
N LYS A 62 -19.70 33.51 43.93
CA LYS A 62 -20.46 34.28 42.95
C LYS A 62 -19.74 35.62 42.72
N ASN A 63 -19.54 36.04 41.50
CA ASN A 63 -19.66 37.44 41.10
C ASN A 63 -19.95 37.54 39.59
N SER A 64 -20.96 38.30 39.30
CA SER A 64 -21.60 38.61 38.04
C SER A 64 -20.73 39.49 37.13
N ILE A 65 -20.57 39.09 35.86
CA ILE A 65 -20.39 40.03 34.73
C ILE A 65 -21.25 39.50 33.59
N GLN A 66 -22.28 40.28 33.22
CA GLN A 66 -23.06 40.06 32.00
C GLN A 66 -22.20 40.38 30.80
N THR A 67 -22.02 39.41 29.91
CA THR A 67 -21.63 39.68 28.54
C THR A 67 -22.57 38.90 27.63
N VAL A 68 -23.28 39.64 26.81
CA VAL A 68 -24.20 39.14 25.78
C VAL A 68 -23.41 38.32 24.77
N VAL A 69 -23.64 37.01 24.75
CA VAL A 69 -23.18 36.15 23.65
C VAL A 69 -24.42 35.62 22.93
N SER A 70 -24.54 36.04 21.69
CA SER A 70 -25.50 35.56 20.70
C SER A 70 -25.51 34.02 20.67
N GLN A 71 -26.65 33.42 20.93
CA GLN A 71 -26.90 31.99 20.78
C GLN A 71 -26.98 31.67 19.28
N ASN A 72 -25.87 31.24 18.70
CA ASN A 72 -25.94 30.41 17.52
C ASN A 72 -26.19 28.96 17.96
N THR A 73 -27.43 28.55 17.92
CA THR A 73 -27.82 27.15 18.00
C THR A 73 -27.19 26.38 16.82
N VAL A 74 -26.07 25.75 17.08
CA VAL A 74 -25.55 24.71 16.15
C VAL A 74 -26.52 23.54 16.24
N ASN A 75 -27.24 23.32 15.15
CA ASN A 75 -28.12 22.17 14.96
C ASN A 75 -27.29 20.89 15.11
N THR A 76 -27.43 20.17 16.22
CA THR A 76 -26.76 18.88 16.50
C THR A 76 -27.38 17.72 15.72
N ASP A 77 -28.37 17.97 14.85
CA ASP A 77 -29.03 16.93 14.06
C ASP A 77 -28.28 16.56 12.76
N SER A 78 -27.17 17.23 12.44
CA SER A 78 -26.39 16.92 11.22
C SER A 78 -25.19 15.96 11.44
N ILE A 79 -24.96 15.44 12.66
CA ILE A 79 -23.87 14.49 12.95
C ILE A 79 -24.37 13.03 13.00
N ALA A 80 -25.67 12.77 12.91
CA ALA A 80 -26.28 11.45 12.99
C ALA A 80 -26.37 10.69 11.63
N GLY A 81 -25.64 11.12 10.59
CA GLY A 81 -25.80 10.61 9.21
C GLY A 81 -24.53 10.08 8.51
N ILE A 82 -23.38 9.98 9.16
CA ILE A 82 -22.24 9.23 8.61
C ILE A 82 -22.51 7.75 8.93
N GLN A 83 -23.47 7.13 8.20
CA GLN A 83 -23.45 5.70 8.04
C GLN A 83 -22.05 5.36 7.49
N ASN A 84 -21.34 4.47 8.19
CA ASN A 84 -20.11 3.81 7.73
C ASN A 84 -20.47 2.99 6.49
N SER A 85 -20.68 3.67 5.35
CA SER A 85 -21.06 3.02 4.11
C SER A 85 -19.84 2.23 3.64
N LYS A 86 -20.04 0.91 3.55
CA LYS A 86 -18.99 -0.06 3.20
C LYS A 86 -18.38 0.27 1.84
N LEU A 87 -17.05 0.25 1.77
CA LEU A 87 -16.30 0.36 0.51
C LEU A 87 -16.80 -0.68 -0.50
N ILE A 88 -17.09 -0.24 -1.72
CA ILE A 88 -17.45 -1.09 -2.84
C ILE A 88 -16.43 -0.87 -3.96
N LEU A 89 -15.66 -1.91 -4.29
CA LEU A 89 -14.66 -1.86 -5.35
C LEU A 89 -15.33 -1.71 -6.72
N GLY A 90 -14.63 -1.14 -7.71
CA GLY A 90 -15.09 -1.10 -9.09
C GLY A 90 -15.48 -2.49 -9.61
N ALA A 91 -14.70 -3.52 -9.31
CA ALA A 91 -14.98 -4.91 -9.67
C ALA A 91 -16.28 -5.49 -9.04
N ASN A 92 -16.72 -4.96 -7.89
CA ASN A 92 -17.98 -5.35 -7.26
C ASN A 92 -19.22 -4.65 -7.84
N ARG A 93 -19.02 -3.63 -8.67
CA ARG A 93 -20.09 -2.86 -9.31
C ARG A 93 -20.52 -3.50 -10.64
N THR A 94 -20.89 -4.77 -10.60
CA THR A 94 -21.25 -5.57 -11.77
C THR A 94 -22.39 -4.92 -12.58
N GLU A 95 -23.35 -4.26 -11.91
CA GLU A 95 -24.43 -3.51 -12.55
C GLU A 95 -23.94 -2.40 -13.49
N ALA A 96 -22.75 -1.85 -13.23
CA ALA A 96 -22.19 -0.74 -14.01
C ALA A 96 -21.47 -1.21 -15.28
N TYR A 97 -20.87 -2.40 -15.30
CA TYR A 97 -20.05 -2.82 -16.43
C TYR A 97 -20.56 -4.08 -17.17
N LEU A 98 -21.36 -4.96 -16.55
CA LEU A 98 -21.90 -6.12 -17.25
C LEU A 98 -22.70 -5.78 -18.53
N PRO A 99 -23.54 -4.71 -18.54
CA PRO A 99 -24.23 -4.31 -19.77
C PRO A 99 -23.27 -3.99 -20.93
N LEU A 100 -22.07 -3.46 -20.62
CA LEU A 100 -21.06 -3.12 -21.61
C LEU A 100 -20.34 -4.35 -22.19
N LEU A 101 -20.38 -5.48 -21.47
CA LEU A 101 -19.70 -6.74 -21.85
C LEU A 101 -20.61 -7.71 -22.61
N LYS A 102 -21.93 -7.56 -22.54
CA LYS A 102 -22.88 -8.47 -23.19
C LYS A 102 -22.66 -8.56 -24.70
N GLY A 103 -22.57 -9.80 -25.19
CA GLY A 103 -22.37 -10.08 -26.63
C GLY A 103 -20.97 -9.75 -27.16
N LYS A 104 -20.05 -9.30 -26.30
CA LYS A 104 -18.67 -8.97 -26.67
C LYS A 104 -17.70 -10.13 -26.42
N LYS A 105 -16.67 -10.25 -27.25
CA LYS A 105 -15.51 -11.10 -26.98
C LYS A 105 -14.55 -10.36 -26.08
N VAL A 106 -14.55 -10.73 -24.81
CA VAL A 106 -13.89 -9.99 -23.73
C VAL A 106 -12.56 -10.63 -23.38
N VAL A 107 -11.54 -9.81 -23.15
CA VAL A 107 -10.26 -10.20 -22.54
C VAL A 107 -10.14 -9.53 -21.18
N VAL A 108 -9.80 -10.29 -20.15
CA VAL A 108 -9.47 -9.76 -18.82
C VAL A 108 -7.95 -9.62 -18.71
N VAL A 109 -7.49 -8.44 -18.32
CA VAL A 109 -6.11 -8.20 -17.87
C VAL A 109 -6.14 -8.30 -16.34
N GLY A 110 -5.60 -9.39 -15.80
CA GLY A 110 -5.77 -9.69 -14.39
C GLY A 110 -4.71 -10.62 -13.81
N ASN A 111 -4.68 -10.68 -12.49
CA ASN A 111 -3.77 -11.49 -11.69
C ASN A 111 -4.46 -11.98 -10.41
N PRO A 112 -3.78 -12.60 -9.42
CA PRO A 112 -4.41 -13.07 -8.18
C PRO A 112 -5.21 -12.02 -7.41
N SER A 113 -4.91 -10.73 -7.61
CA SER A 113 -5.62 -9.64 -6.95
C SER A 113 -6.96 -9.28 -7.59
N SER A 114 -7.30 -9.83 -8.76
CA SER A 114 -8.57 -9.62 -9.47
C SER A 114 -9.73 -10.31 -8.74
N LEU A 115 -9.99 -9.88 -7.51
CA LEU A 115 -10.97 -10.49 -6.60
C LEU A 115 -12.21 -9.62 -6.44
N ILE A 116 -13.36 -10.28 -6.47
CA ILE A 116 -14.67 -9.71 -6.12
C ILE A 116 -15.06 -10.24 -4.73
N LEU A 117 -15.43 -9.34 -3.82
CA LEU A 117 -16.00 -9.72 -2.53
C LEU A 117 -17.38 -10.37 -2.76
N LYS A 118 -17.50 -11.66 -2.44
CA LYS A 118 -18.73 -12.42 -2.59
C LYS A 118 -19.62 -12.30 -1.36
N LYS A 119 -19.04 -12.45 -0.18
CA LYS A 119 -19.76 -12.42 1.08
C LYS A 119 -18.84 -11.97 2.22
N GLU A 120 -19.39 -11.26 3.17
CA GLU A 120 -18.80 -11.01 4.47
C GLU A 120 -19.70 -11.60 5.54
N LEU A 121 -19.12 -12.43 6.38
CA LEU A 121 -19.82 -13.10 7.46
C LEU A 121 -19.92 -12.18 8.70
N PRO A 122 -20.84 -12.44 9.65
CA PRO A 122 -20.97 -11.63 10.86
C PRO A 122 -19.70 -11.58 11.72
N ASN A 123 -18.83 -12.58 11.63
CA ASN A 123 -17.53 -12.63 12.32
C ASN A 123 -16.43 -11.82 11.60
N GLY A 124 -16.76 -11.10 10.53
CA GLY A 124 -15.82 -10.31 9.71
C GLY A 124 -15.05 -11.11 8.65
N GLU A 125 -15.23 -12.43 8.58
CA GLU A 125 -14.62 -13.25 7.55
C GLU A 125 -15.19 -12.92 6.17
N LYS A 126 -14.29 -12.74 5.18
CA LYS A 126 -14.63 -12.37 3.80
C LYS A 126 -14.35 -13.52 2.85
N THR A 127 -15.30 -13.82 1.99
CA THR A 127 -15.11 -14.77 0.89
C THR A 127 -15.02 -14.01 -0.43
N TYR A 128 -14.16 -14.47 -1.31
CA TYR A 128 -13.89 -13.83 -2.59
C TYR A 128 -14.05 -14.82 -3.73
N VAL A 129 -14.33 -14.30 -4.91
CA VAL A 129 -14.28 -15.02 -6.18
C VAL A 129 -13.40 -14.24 -7.15
N HIS A 130 -12.61 -14.93 -7.95
CA HIS A 130 -11.80 -14.27 -8.98
C HIS A 130 -12.72 -13.69 -10.08
N LEU A 131 -12.38 -12.48 -10.58
CA LEU A 131 -13.20 -11.79 -11.60
C LEU A 131 -13.50 -12.69 -12.81
N VAL A 132 -12.49 -13.39 -13.34
CA VAL A 132 -12.66 -14.32 -14.48
C VAL A 132 -13.69 -15.39 -14.17
N ASP A 133 -13.61 -16.01 -12.99
CA ASP A 133 -14.57 -17.04 -12.58
C ASP A 133 -15.99 -16.47 -12.44
N SER A 134 -16.11 -15.25 -11.93
CA SER A 134 -17.39 -14.56 -11.80
C SER A 134 -18.00 -14.21 -13.15
N LEU A 135 -17.21 -13.63 -14.06
CA LEU A 135 -17.70 -13.26 -15.40
C LEU A 135 -18.15 -14.48 -16.22
N LEU A 136 -17.42 -15.59 -16.14
CA LEU A 136 -17.83 -16.85 -16.77
C LEU A 136 -19.15 -17.38 -16.20
N SER A 137 -19.36 -17.28 -14.87
CA SER A 137 -20.60 -17.69 -14.22
C SER A 137 -21.80 -16.79 -14.57
N LEU A 138 -21.54 -15.62 -15.16
CA LEU A 138 -22.53 -14.65 -15.64
C LEU A 138 -22.65 -14.66 -17.18
N ASP A 139 -22.22 -15.75 -17.83
CA ASP A 139 -22.31 -15.97 -19.27
C ASP A 139 -21.60 -14.89 -20.12
N ILE A 140 -20.56 -14.24 -19.60
CA ILE A 140 -19.73 -13.33 -20.37
C ILE A 140 -18.75 -14.14 -21.21
N ASN A 141 -18.68 -13.85 -22.52
CA ASN A 141 -17.80 -14.53 -23.47
C ASN A 141 -16.35 -14.08 -23.27
N LEU A 142 -15.66 -14.69 -22.31
CA LEU A 142 -14.21 -14.50 -22.13
C LEU A 142 -13.44 -15.36 -23.13
N VAL A 143 -12.59 -14.73 -23.94
CA VAL A 143 -11.85 -15.45 -24.99
C VAL A 143 -10.41 -15.78 -24.60
N LYS A 144 -9.81 -14.99 -23.71
CA LYS A 144 -8.45 -15.19 -23.14
C LYS A 144 -8.23 -14.28 -21.93
N VAL A 145 -7.12 -14.48 -21.25
CA VAL A 145 -6.63 -13.63 -20.16
C VAL A 145 -5.24 -13.11 -20.50
N PHE A 146 -4.99 -11.83 -20.23
CA PHE A 146 -3.66 -11.24 -20.19
C PHE A 146 -3.18 -11.18 -18.75
N SER A 147 -1.98 -11.68 -18.50
CA SER A 147 -1.41 -11.79 -17.17
C SER A 147 -0.12 -10.98 -17.05
N PRO A 148 -0.01 -10.07 -16.08
CA PRO A 148 1.21 -9.28 -15.85
C PRO A 148 2.29 -10.11 -15.16
N GLU A 149 3.33 -9.43 -14.67
CA GLU A 149 4.33 -9.98 -13.75
C GLU A 149 3.65 -10.77 -12.61
N HIS A 150 4.30 -11.82 -12.14
CA HIS A 150 3.82 -12.79 -11.15
C HIS A 150 2.75 -13.78 -11.63
N GLY A 151 2.24 -13.65 -12.85
CA GLY A 151 1.33 -14.63 -13.45
C GLY A 151 -0.13 -14.49 -13.02
N PHE A 152 -1.00 -15.23 -13.71
CA PHE A 152 -2.45 -15.11 -13.57
C PHE A 152 -2.97 -15.65 -12.21
N ARG A 153 -2.44 -16.78 -11.75
CA ARG A 153 -2.80 -17.38 -10.44
C ARG A 153 -1.67 -17.26 -9.39
N GLY A 154 -0.65 -16.42 -9.63
CA GLY A 154 0.35 -16.05 -8.63
C GLY A 154 1.42 -17.09 -8.35
N THR A 155 1.92 -17.76 -9.37
CA THR A 155 2.92 -18.84 -9.23
C THR A 155 4.35 -18.42 -9.54
N ALA A 156 4.59 -17.20 -10.08
CA ALA A 156 5.91 -16.74 -10.50
C ALA A 156 6.55 -15.75 -9.52
N ASP A 157 7.87 -15.88 -9.31
CA ASP A 157 8.68 -14.94 -8.51
C ASP A 157 8.84 -13.58 -9.22
N ALA A 158 9.29 -12.55 -8.47
CA ALA A 158 9.64 -11.25 -9.04
C ALA A 158 10.75 -11.41 -10.09
N GLY A 159 10.52 -10.85 -11.28
CA GLY A 159 11.45 -10.96 -12.41
C GLY A 159 11.45 -12.32 -13.11
N GLU A 160 10.67 -13.30 -12.66
CA GLU A 160 10.57 -14.59 -13.31
C GLU A 160 9.73 -14.52 -14.59
N THR A 161 10.20 -15.16 -15.66
CA THR A 161 9.46 -15.22 -16.93
C THR A 161 8.15 -15.98 -16.77
N VAL A 162 7.04 -15.29 -16.97
CA VAL A 162 5.70 -15.90 -17.04
C VAL A 162 5.47 -16.38 -18.46
N LYS A 163 5.23 -17.67 -18.65
CA LYS A 163 4.99 -18.27 -19.98
C LYS A 163 3.50 -18.23 -20.31
N ASP A 164 3.22 -18.18 -21.61
CA ASP A 164 1.87 -18.43 -22.14
C ASP A 164 1.40 -19.84 -21.78
N GLY A 165 0.10 -20.00 -21.57
CA GLY A 165 -0.47 -21.29 -21.18
C GLY A 165 -1.98 -21.30 -21.21
N LYS A 166 -2.58 -22.21 -20.44
CA LYS A 166 -4.02 -22.26 -20.20
C LYS A 166 -4.27 -22.22 -18.69
N ASP A 167 -5.30 -21.50 -18.29
CA ASP A 167 -5.77 -21.54 -16.90
C ASP A 167 -6.32 -22.94 -16.59
N PRO A 168 -5.77 -23.66 -15.63
CA PRO A 168 -6.18 -25.03 -15.32
C PRO A 168 -7.63 -25.14 -14.85
N LYS A 169 -8.20 -24.06 -14.32
CA LYS A 169 -9.56 -24.03 -13.79
C LYS A 169 -10.61 -23.79 -14.88
N THR A 170 -10.32 -22.91 -15.81
CA THR A 170 -11.31 -22.45 -16.80
C THR A 170 -11.01 -22.90 -18.22
N GLY A 171 -9.80 -23.39 -18.49
CA GLY A 171 -9.33 -23.75 -19.84
C GLY A 171 -9.00 -22.54 -20.72
N LEU A 172 -9.20 -21.31 -20.26
CA LEU A 172 -8.93 -20.10 -21.03
C LEU A 172 -7.44 -19.97 -21.37
N PRO A 173 -7.10 -19.54 -22.60
CA PRO A 173 -5.75 -19.14 -22.92
C PRO A 173 -5.27 -18.00 -21.99
N VAL A 174 -4.07 -18.14 -21.44
CA VAL A 174 -3.39 -17.12 -20.65
C VAL A 174 -2.17 -16.66 -21.41
N ILE A 175 -2.10 -15.38 -21.73
CA ILE A 175 -0.99 -14.74 -22.44
C ILE A 175 -0.23 -13.85 -21.46
N SER A 176 1.07 -14.06 -21.35
CA SER A 176 1.93 -13.26 -20.50
C SER A 176 2.21 -11.89 -21.10
N LEU A 177 2.00 -10.84 -20.30
CA LEU A 177 2.43 -9.46 -20.58
C LEU A 177 3.67 -9.08 -19.75
N TYR A 178 4.64 -9.99 -19.67
CA TYR A 178 5.89 -9.77 -18.95
C TYR A 178 7.13 -10.26 -19.74
N GLY A 179 8.30 -9.80 -19.36
CA GLY A 179 9.55 -10.13 -20.03
C GLY A 179 9.67 -9.43 -21.40
N SER A 180 9.73 -10.18 -22.49
CA SER A 180 9.83 -9.64 -23.85
C SER A 180 8.48 -9.23 -24.45
N ASN A 181 7.35 -9.67 -23.90
CA ASN A 181 6.00 -9.41 -24.40
C ASN A 181 5.22 -8.50 -23.42
N LYS A 182 5.66 -7.25 -23.22
CA LYS A 182 5.03 -6.32 -22.26
C LYS A 182 3.77 -5.65 -22.80
N LYS A 183 3.73 -5.40 -24.12
CA LYS A 183 2.60 -4.79 -24.82
C LYS A 183 1.85 -5.87 -25.61
N PRO A 184 0.51 -5.95 -25.49
CA PRO A 184 -0.28 -6.85 -26.33
C PRO A 184 0.01 -6.61 -27.82
N LYS A 185 0.28 -7.69 -28.55
CA LYS A 185 0.54 -7.62 -29.98
C LYS A 185 -0.77 -7.62 -30.79
N PRO A 186 -0.78 -7.09 -32.04
CA PRO A 186 -1.99 -7.08 -32.86
C PRO A 186 -2.66 -8.45 -33.03
N GLU A 187 -1.87 -9.51 -33.21
CA GLU A 187 -2.37 -10.89 -33.32
C GLU A 187 -3.00 -11.41 -32.04
N GLN A 188 -2.56 -10.92 -30.89
CA GLN A 188 -3.14 -11.26 -29.59
C GLN A 188 -4.46 -10.53 -29.33
N LEU A 189 -4.70 -9.43 -30.02
CA LEU A 189 -5.93 -8.62 -29.98
C LEU A 189 -6.92 -8.96 -31.10
N ALA A 190 -6.54 -9.79 -32.06
CA ALA A 190 -7.41 -10.16 -33.18
C ALA A 190 -8.71 -10.79 -32.66
N GLY A 191 -9.85 -10.22 -33.12
CA GLY A 191 -11.20 -10.66 -32.75
C GLY A 191 -11.60 -10.38 -31.30
N VAL A 192 -10.93 -9.46 -30.61
CA VAL A 192 -11.30 -8.97 -29.28
C VAL A 192 -12.17 -7.72 -29.44
N ASP A 193 -13.29 -7.66 -28.73
CA ASP A 193 -14.20 -6.54 -28.77
C ASP A 193 -14.05 -5.60 -27.56
N MET A 194 -13.47 -6.07 -26.45
CA MET A 194 -13.36 -5.32 -25.19
C MET A 194 -12.21 -5.83 -24.31
N LEU A 195 -11.47 -4.93 -23.70
CA LEU A 195 -10.50 -5.22 -22.64
C LEU A 195 -11.04 -4.79 -21.28
N VAL A 196 -10.89 -5.62 -20.27
CA VAL A 196 -11.21 -5.31 -18.86
C VAL A 196 -9.93 -5.40 -18.05
N PHE A 197 -9.47 -4.30 -17.48
CA PHE A 197 -8.29 -4.25 -16.60
C PHE A 197 -8.74 -4.28 -15.13
N ASP A 198 -8.25 -5.27 -14.39
CA ASP A 198 -8.57 -5.46 -12.98
C ASP A 198 -7.37 -5.99 -12.21
N ILE A 199 -6.48 -5.08 -11.80
CA ILE A 199 -5.26 -5.40 -11.06
C ILE A 199 -5.10 -4.42 -9.90
N GLN A 200 -4.75 -4.92 -8.72
CA GLN A 200 -4.44 -4.12 -7.55
C GLN A 200 -3.05 -3.50 -7.65
N ASP A 201 -2.98 -2.19 -7.75
CA ASP A 201 -1.76 -1.40 -7.61
C ASP A 201 -1.46 -1.06 -6.15
N VAL A 202 -0.22 -0.62 -5.86
CA VAL A 202 0.20 -0.22 -4.50
C VAL A 202 0.60 1.25 -4.40
N GLY A 203 0.39 2.05 -5.44
CA GLY A 203 0.61 3.50 -5.44
C GLY A 203 2.07 3.93 -5.53
N VAL A 204 2.95 3.06 -5.99
CA VAL A 204 4.40 3.30 -6.10
C VAL A 204 4.82 3.21 -7.56
N ARG A 205 5.43 4.27 -8.09
CA ARG A 205 5.75 4.41 -9.51
C ARG A 205 6.52 3.23 -10.10
N PHE A 206 7.47 2.66 -9.37
CA PHE A 206 8.26 1.52 -9.87
C PHE A 206 7.54 0.17 -9.72
N TYR A 207 6.32 0.14 -9.18
CA TYR A 207 5.50 -1.07 -9.20
C TYR A 207 4.90 -1.26 -10.58
N SER A 208 5.20 -2.38 -11.24
CA SER A 208 5.10 -2.54 -12.69
C SER A 208 3.69 -2.50 -13.29
N TYR A 209 2.63 -2.50 -12.48
CA TYR A 209 1.26 -2.60 -12.98
C TYR A 209 0.75 -1.34 -13.66
N ILE A 210 1.27 -0.15 -13.30
CA ILE A 210 1.04 1.09 -14.07
C ILE A 210 1.61 0.95 -15.49
N ALA A 211 2.80 0.37 -15.62
CA ALA A 211 3.40 0.13 -16.94
C ALA A 211 2.61 -0.91 -17.74
N THR A 212 2.09 -1.95 -17.09
CA THR A 212 1.18 -2.92 -17.73
C THR A 212 -0.08 -2.23 -18.23
N LEU A 213 -0.71 -1.36 -17.42
CA LEU A 213 -1.88 -0.58 -17.82
C LEU A 213 -1.57 0.31 -19.03
N HIS A 214 -0.44 1.04 -18.99
CA HIS A 214 0.00 1.87 -20.12
C HIS A 214 0.07 1.07 -21.42
N TYR A 215 0.76 -0.06 -21.43
CA TYR A 215 0.91 -0.87 -22.63
C TYR A 215 -0.41 -1.50 -23.12
N VAL A 216 -1.29 -1.88 -22.21
CA VAL A 216 -2.63 -2.38 -22.54
C VAL A 216 -3.47 -1.28 -23.19
N MET A 217 -3.52 -0.08 -22.60
CA MET A 217 -4.25 1.06 -23.15
C MET A 217 -3.67 1.53 -24.48
N GLN A 218 -2.34 1.53 -24.63
CA GLN A 218 -1.67 1.89 -25.87
C GLN A 218 -2.05 0.90 -26.99
N ALA A 219 -1.96 -0.41 -26.73
CA ALA A 219 -2.31 -1.44 -27.72
C ALA A 219 -3.81 -1.40 -28.07
N ALA A 220 -4.67 -1.12 -27.08
CA ALA A 220 -6.10 -0.95 -27.28
C ALA A 220 -6.45 0.24 -28.17
N ALA A 221 -5.82 1.41 -27.94
CA ALA A 221 -6.00 2.60 -28.77
C ALA A 221 -5.57 2.35 -30.22
N GLU A 222 -4.42 1.68 -30.44
CA GLU A 222 -3.93 1.32 -31.77
C GLU A 222 -4.89 0.36 -32.49
N ALA A 223 -5.48 -0.59 -31.75
CA ALA A 223 -6.44 -1.56 -32.29
C ALA A 223 -7.89 -1.05 -32.31
N SER A 224 -8.17 0.14 -31.81
CA SER A 224 -9.53 0.71 -31.61
C SER A 224 -10.46 -0.21 -30.80
N ILE A 225 -9.93 -0.81 -29.73
CA ILE A 225 -10.64 -1.67 -28.79
C ILE A 225 -10.89 -0.88 -27.52
N PRO A 226 -12.15 -0.79 -27.01
CA PRO A 226 -12.46 -0.14 -25.74
C PRO A 226 -11.82 -0.84 -24.56
N VAL A 227 -11.45 -0.05 -23.53
CA VAL A 227 -10.88 -0.52 -22.26
C VAL A 227 -11.76 -0.12 -21.09
N ILE A 228 -12.12 -1.07 -20.26
CA ILE A 228 -12.76 -0.84 -18.96
C ILE A 228 -11.71 -1.05 -17.87
N VAL A 229 -11.49 -0.06 -17.00
CA VAL A 229 -10.67 -0.19 -15.80
C VAL A 229 -11.59 -0.29 -14.58
N LEU A 230 -11.51 -1.41 -13.88
CA LEU A 230 -12.23 -1.62 -12.61
C LEU A 230 -11.36 -1.08 -11.47
N ASP A 231 -11.74 0.08 -10.93
CA ASP A 231 -10.89 0.79 -10.00
C ASP A 231 -10.79 0.12 -8.62
N ARG A 232 -9.62 0.28 -7.99
CA ARG A 232 -9.25 -0.35 -6.71
C ARG A 232 -8.57 0.65 -5.80
N PRO A 233 -8.69 0.50 -4.44
CA PRO A 233 -8.04 1.38 -3.49
C PRO A 233 -6.52 1.41 -3.66
N ASN A 234 -5.94 2.58 -3.50
CA ASN A 234 -4.49 2.71 -3.37
C ASN A 234 -4.11 2.67 -1.88
N PRO A 235 -3.39 1.65 -1.39
CA PRO A 235 -3.00 1.56 0.01
C PRO A 235 -2.01 2.65 0.45
N ASN A 236 -1.32 3.29 -0.50
CA ASN A 236 -0.45 4.45 -0.30
C ASN A 236 -1.07 5.73 -0.91
N GLY A 237 -2.42 5.81 -1.02
CA GLY A 237 -3.14 6.91 -1.67
C GLY A 237 -3.14 8.22 -0.90
N SER A 238 -2.85 8.20 0.41
CA SER A 238 -3.03 9.34 1.30
C SER A 238 -1.97 10.44 1.18
N TYR A 239 -0.91 10.24 0.38
CA TYR A 239 0.17 11.19 0.21
C TYR A 239 0.82 11.12 -1.18
N VAL A 240 1.53 12.18 -1.53
CA VAL A 240 2.35 12.28 -2.74
C VAL A 240 3.75 12.68 -2.31
N ASP A 241 4.78 11.89 -2.66
CA ASP A 241 6.14 12.17 -2.21
C ASP A 241 7.22 11.43 -3.00
N GLY A 242 8.46 11.82 -2.75
CA GLY A 242 9.67 11.20 -3.25
C GLY A 242 10.16 11.76 -4.59
N PRO A 243 11.32 11.28 -5.07
CA PRO A 243 11.94 11.80 -6.27
C PRO A 243 11.05 11.66 -7.49
N VAL A 244 11.05 12.68 -8.33
CA VAL A 244 10.20 12.78 -9.52
C VAL A 244 10.93 12.19 -10.72
N MET A 245 10.19 11.47 -11.59
CA MET A 245 10.72 10.86 -12.79
C MET A 245 11.21 11.88 -13.80
N GLU A 246 12.47 11.85 -14.16
CA GLU A 246 13.06 12.61 -15.27
C GLU A 246 12.85 11.89 -16.61
N ALA A 247 12.70 12.66 -17.69
CA ALA A 247 12.33 12.11 -19.00
C ALA A 247 13.34 11.09 -19.56
N GLU A 248 14.63 11.33 -19.32
CA GLU A 248 15.74 10.46 -19.75
C GLU A 248 15.84 9.13 -18.99
N HIS A 249 15.16 9.03 -17.84
CA HIS A 249 15.17 7.83 -17.00
C HIS A 249 13.88 7.01 -17.08
N THR A 250 12.93 7.42 -17.94
CA THR A 250 11.67 6.68 -18.13
C THR A 250 11.95 5.24 -18.58
N SER A 251 11.25 4.31 -17.95
CA SER A 251 11.43 2.87 -18.18
C SER A 251 10.19 2.09 -17.73
N PHE A 252 10.25 0.75 -17.78
CA PHE A 252 9.18 -0.07 -17.21
C PHE A 252 8.95 0.14 -15.70
N LEU A 253 9.94 0.68 -14.98
CA LEU A 253 9.84 1.08 -13.56
C LEU A 253 9.37 2.53 -13.36
N GLY A 254 8.89 3.18 -14.43
CA GLY A 254 8.35 4.53 -14.41
C GLY A 254 8.19 5.07 -15.83
N MET A 255 6.98 4.92 -16.36
CA MET A 255 6.68 5.21 -17.78
C MET A 255 6.61 6.71 -18.10
N HIS A 256 6.31 7.56 -17.11
CA HIS A 256 5.91 8.93 -17.37
C HIS A 256 6.78 9.91 -16.58
N ALA A 257 7.39 10.85 -17.31
CA ALA A 257 8.12 11.96 -16.73
C ALA A 257 7.19 12.85 -15.88
N GLY A 258 7.75 13.48 -14.85
CA GLY A 258 7.01 14.38 -13.96
C GLY A 258 6.21 13.66 -12.86
N VAL A 259 6.21 12.33 -12.81
CA VAL A 259 5.49 11.57 -11.78
C VAL A 259 6.38 11.29 -10.57
N PRO A 260 5.97 11.66 -9.33
CA PRO A 260 6.68 11.33 -8.09
C PRO A 260 6.73 9.83 -7.81
N LEU A 261 7.60 9.42 -6.92
CA LEU A 261 7.75 8.02 -6.50
C LEU A 261 6.45 7.45 -5.92
N VAL A 262 5.76 8.22 -5.07
CA VAL A 262 4.41 7.94 -4.59
C VAL A 262 3.48 8.98 -5.22
N HIS A 263 2.56 8.53 -6.05
CA HIS A 263 1.71 9.42 -6.87
C HIS A 263 0.35 9.73 -6.24
N GLY A 264 -0.06 9.01 -5.20
CA GLY A 264 -1.30 9.27 -4.47
C GLY A 264 -2.59 9.12 -5.30
N MET A 265 -2.59 8.33 -6.37
CA MET A 265 -3.74 8.11 -7.27
C MET A 265 -4.15 6.65 -7.26
N THR A 266 -5.43 6.37 -7.48
CA THR A 266 -5.89 5.01 -7.82
C THR A 266 -5.49 4.64 -9.24
N ILE A 267 -5.59 3.35 -9.58
CA ILE A 267 -5.27 2.87 -10.93
C ILE A 267 -6.23 3.46 -11.98
N GLY A 268 -7.50 3.69 -11.60
CA GLY A 268 -8.50 4.31 -12.47
C GLY A 268 -8.23 5.79 -12.71
N GLU A 269 -7.88 6.55 -11.69
CA GLU A 269 -7.48 7.96 -11.81
C GLU A 269 -6.22 8.10 -12.67
N TYR A 270 -5.25 7.21 -12.46
CA TYR A 270 -4.02 7.20 -13.24
C TYR A 270 -4.29 6.86 -14.72
N ALA A 271 -5.23 5.95 -15.00
CA ALA A 271 -5.67 5.64 -16.37
C ALA A 271 -6.25 6.86 -17.08
N GLN A 272 -7.13 7.61 -16.41
CA GLN A 272 -7.69 8.87 -16.97
C GLN A 272 -6.60 9.90 -17.27
N MET A 273 -5.68 10.12 -16.31
CA MET A 273 -4.55 11.02 -16.51
C MET A 273 -3.70 10.60 -17.71
N MET A 274 -3.37 9.32 -17.87
CA MET A 274 -2.60 8.82 -19.03
C MET A 274 -3.32 9.09 -20.37
N ALA A 275 -4.63 8.90 -20.39
CA ALA A 275 -5.44 9.09 -21.59
C ALA A 275 -5.51 10.58 -22.00
N GLU A 276 -5.84 11.46 -21.04
CA GLU A 276 -6.11 12.86 -21.31
C GLU A 276 -4.83 13.69 -21.47
N GLU A 277 -3.76 13.38 -20.72
CA GLU A 277 -2.43 14.01 -20.92
C GLU A 277 -1.69 13.42 -22.15
N LYS A 278 -2.34 12.54 -22.92
CA LYS A 278 -1.81 11.94 -24.17
C LYS A 278 -0.49 11.16 -23.97
N TRP A 279 -0.31 10.60 -22.79
CA TRP A 279 0.91 9.87 -22.45
C TRP A 279 1.07 8.55 -23.20
N LEU A 280 0.00 8.00 -23.76
CA LEU A 280 0.03 6.78 -24.57
C LEU A 280 0.78 6.97 -25.90
N LYS A 281 0.93 8.21 -26.39
CA LYS A 281 1.63 8.56 -27.64
C LYS A 281 1.10 7.77 -28.85
N THR A 282 -0.22 7.60 -28.93
CA THR A 282 -0.94 6.92 -30.01
C THR A 282 -1.57 7.93 -30.96
N GLN A 283 -1.81 7.53 -32.21
CA GLN A 283 -2.51 8.37 -33.17
C GLN A 283 -4.00 8.53 -32.87
N LYS A 284 -4.60 7.52 -32.25
CA LYS A 284 -6.00 7.51 -31.81
C LYS A 284 -6.06 7.59 -30.30
N ASP A 285 -7.08 8.25 -29.80
CA ASP A 285 -7.39 8.24 -28.38
C ASP A 285 -7.89 6.84 -27.96
N VAL A 286 -7.59 6.47 -26.72
CA VAL A 286 -8.15 5.25 -26.13
C VAL A 286 -9.61 5.49 -25.76
N ASP A 287 -10.49 4.57 -26.12
CA ASP A 287 -11.87 4.53 -25.61
C ASP A 287 -11.83 3.92 -24.19
N LEU A 288 -11.78 4.77 -23.17
CA LEU A 288 -11.59 4.41 -21.78
C LEU A 288 -12.86 4.62 -20.97
N THR A 289 -13.28 3.56 -20.26
CA THR A 289 -14.31 3.64 -19.22
C THR A 289 -13.69 3.23 -17.88
N VAL A 290 -13.70 4.12 -16.89
CA VAL A 290 -13.33 3.77 -15.51
C VAL A 290 -14.60 3.47 -14.71
N ILE A 291 -14.65 2.32 -14.06
CA ILE A 291 -15.70 1.97 -13.09
C ILE A 291 -15.20 2.35 -11.70
N PRO A 292 -15.61 3.49 -11.16
CA PRO A 292 -15.11 3.98 -9.89
C PRO A 292 -15.62 3.13 -8.72
N MET A 293 -14.92 3.21 -7.61
CA MET A 293 -15.37 2.67 -6.32
C MET A 293 -16.53 3.50 -5.75
N LYS A 294 -17.26 2.94 -4.78
CA LYS A 294 -18.18 3.71 -3.93
C LYS A 294 -17.64 3.73 -2.50
N ASN A 295 -17.83 4.85 -1.82
CA ASN A 295 -17.45 5.04 -0.41
C ASN A 295 -15.94 4.85 -0.17
N TYR A 296 -15.12 5.33 -1.07
CA TYR A 296 -13.68 5.40 -0.97
C TYR A 296 -13.24 6.86 -0.90
N ASP A 297 -12.23 7.13 -0.09
CA ASP A 297 -11.42 8.33 -0.11
C ASP A 297 -9.93 7.97 -0.04
N HIS A 298 -9.05 8.91 -0.42
CA HIS A 298 -7.60 8.66 -0.47
C HIS A 298 -6.95 8.44 0.91
N LYS A 299 -7.61 8.83 2.00
CA LYS A 299 -7.12 8.66 3.38
C LYS A 299 -7.50 7.30 3.95
N MET A 300 -8.39 6.58 3.27
CA MET A 300 -8.87 5.26 3.71
C MET A 300 -7.72 4.27 3.81
N GLN A 301 -7.59 3.64 4.96
CA GLN A 301 -6.69 2.50 5.12
C GLN A 301 -7.37 1.25 4.56
N TYR A 302 -6.70 0.58 3.64
CA TYR A 302 -7.21 -0.60 2.98
C TYR A 302 -6.23 -1.76 3.06
N SER A 303 -6.62 -2.80 3.79
CA SER A 303 -5.90 -4.07 3.82
C SER A 303 -6.20 -4.89 2.57
N LEU A 304 -5.15 -5.28 1.86
CA LEU A 304 -5.30 -6.06 0.64
C LEU A 304 -5.74 -7.51 0.96
N PRO A 305 -6.76 -8.04 0.30
CA PRO A 305 -7.28 -9.39 0.57
C PRO A 305 -6.29 -10.50 0.23
N VAL A 306 -5.36 -10.21 -0.68
CA VAL A 306 -4.25 -11.09 -1.05
C VAL A 306 -3.01 -10.24 -1.26
N ARG A 307 -1.84 -10.84 -1.08
CA ARG A 307 -0.58 -10.16 -1.37
C ARG A 307 -0.51 -9.74 -2.85
N PRO A 308 -0.21 -8.46 -3.15
CA PRO A 308 -0.16 -7.98 -4.53
C PRO A 308 1.08 -8.51 -5.28
N SER A 309 2.08 -8.97 -4.55
CA SER A 309 3.32 -9.58 -5.04
C SER A 309 3.82 -10.61 -4.04
N PRO A 310 4.59 -11.64 -4.47
CA PRO A 310 5.21 -12.60 -3.54
C PRO A 310 6.02 -11.96 -2.42
N ASN A 311 6.58 -10.77 -2.65
CA ASN A 311 7.41 -10.04 -1.70
C ASN A 311 6.70 -8.93 -0.92
N LEU A 312 5.39 -8.75 -1.07
CA LEU A 312 4.59 -7.81 -0.28
C LEU A 312 3.55 -8.58 0.54
N PRO A 313 3.96 -9.26 1.64
CA PRO A 313 3.12 -10.25 2.31
C PRO A 313 1.96 -9.67 3.12
N ASN A 314 2.04 -8.40 3.52
CA ASN A 314 1.06 -7.74 4.39
C ASN A 314 1.09 -6.21 4.24
N ASP A 315 0.22 -5.52 4.97
CA ASP A 315 0.05 -4.07 4.92
C ASP A 315 1.32 -3.31 5.34
N GLN A 316 2.09 -3.84 6.32
CA GLN A 316 3.35 -3.24 6.75
C GLN A 316 4.38 -3.22 5.61
N ALA A 317 4.51 -4.34 4.90
CA ALA A 317 5.40 -4.41 3.73
C ALA A 317 4.96 -3.45 2.63
N VAL A 318 3.66 -3.35 2.35
CA VAL A 318 3.10 -2.42 1.34
C VAL A 318 3.33 -0.96 1.72
N MET A 319 3.17 -0.61 3.00
CA MET A 319 3.40 0.72 3.54
C MET A 319 4.89 1.13 3.49
N LEU A 320 5.80 0.22 3.78
CA LEU A 320 7.24 0.46 3.75
C LEU A 320 7.85 0.39 2.34
N TYR A 321 7.14 -0.21 1.39
CA TYR A 321 7.65 -0.46 0.04
C TYR A 321 8.11 0.80 -0.72
N PRO A 322 7.46 1.98 -0.64
CA PRO A 322 7.97 3.20 -1.25
C PRO A 322 9.40 3.56 -0.83
N SER A 323 9.72 3.37 0.45
CA SER A 323 11.05 3.64 1.01
C SER A 323 12.04 2.51 0.74
N LEU A 324 11.66 1.27 1.04
CA LEU A 324 12.55 0.12 0.97
C LEU A 324 12.73 -0.46 -0.44
N GLY A 325 11.84 -0.15 -1.38
CA GLY A 325 11.98 -0.56 -2.78
C GLY A 325 13.22 0.05 -3.45
N LEU A 326 13.66 1.23 -3.02
CA LEU A 326 14.91 1.85 -3.47
C LEU A 326 16.15 1.02 -3.12
N CYS A 327 16.08 0.14 -2.10
CA CYS A 327 17.16 -0.79 -1.74
C CYS A 327 17.49 -1.80 -2.85
N GLU A 328 16.59 -2.01 -3.80
CA GLU A 328 16.87 -2.86 -4.98
C GLU A 328 18.08 -2.36 -5.78
N GLY A 329 18.31 -1.05 -5.77
CA GLY A 329 19.44 -0.40 -6.40
C GLY A 329 20.67 -0.20 -5.49
N THR A 330 20.72 -0.84 -4.33
CA THR A 330 21.85 -0.74 -3.37
C THR A 330 22.41 -2.12 -3.02
N THR A 331 23.43 -2.16 -2.18
CA THR A 331 23.94 -3.41 -1.60
C THR A 331 23.11 -3.89 -0.40
N LEU A 332 22.04 -3.21 -0.02
CA LEU A 332 21.18 -3.62 1.11
C LEU A 332 20.22 -4.74 0.71
N ASN A 333 19.88 -5.61 1.67
CA ASN A 333 18.77 -6.56 1.57
C ASN A 333 17.57 -5.98 2.32
N ALA A 334 16.43 -5.85 1.63
CA ALA A 334 15.16 -5.40 2.20
C ALA A 334 14.28 -6.60 2.62
N GLY A 335 14.85 -7.57 3.32
CA GLY A 335 14.14 -8.72 3.85
C GLY A 335 13.79 -9.80 2.82
N ARG A 336 14.18 -9.67 1.56
CA ARG A 336 14.01 -10.74 0.56
C ARG A 336 14.78 -11.99 0.99
N GLY A 337 14.17 -13.16 0.80
CA GLY A 337 14.71 -14.42 1.32
C GLY A 337 14.38 -14.69 2.79
N THR A 338 13.45 -13.91 3.38
CA THR A 338 12.88 -14.14 4.71
C THR A 338 11.34 -14.16 4.63
N LYS A 339 10.67 -14.32 5.76
CA LYS A 339 9.21 -14.12 5.88
C LYS A 339 8.83 -12.66 6.16
N MET A 340 9.82 -11.75 6.23
CA MET A 340 9.69 -10.34 6.60
C MET A 340 10.08 -9.42 5.42
N GLN A 341 9.69 -9.80 4.19
CA GLN A 341 10.00 -9.04 2.99
C GLN A 341 9.48 -7.61 3.11
N PHE A 342 10.35 -6.63 2.80
CA PHE A 342 10.10 -5.19 2.92
C PHE A 342 9.61 -4.72 4.31
N GLN A 343 9.98 -5.47 5.37
CA GLN A 343 9.68 -5.12 6.77
C GLN A 343 10.94 -5.10 7.63
N ILE A 344 12.07 -5.48 7.05
CA ILE A 344 13.40 -5.40 7.64
C ILE A 344 14.39 -4.91 6.58
N ILE A 345 15.50 -4.34 7.02
CA ILE A 345 16.58 -3.91 6.13
C ILE A 345 17.92 -4.24 6.79
N GLY A 346 18.89 -4.70 6.02
CA GLY A 346 20.21 -4.99 6.57
C GLY A 346 21.23 -5.48 5.56
N ALA A 347 22.42 -5.73 6.06
CA ALA A 347 23.54 -6.30 5.32
C ALA A 347 24.60 -6.84 6.28
N PRO A 348 25.50 -7.76 5.86
CA PRO A 348 26.57 -8.28 6.72
C PRO A 348 27.58 -7.23 7.18
N PHE A 349 27.77 -6.17 6.40
CA PHE A 349 28.76 -5.12 6.66
C PHE A 349 28.26 -4.00 7.58
N LEU A 350 26.99 -3.98 7.97
CA LEU A 350 26.48 -2.95 8.87
C LEU A 350 26.95 -3.20 10.31
N PRO A 351 27.33 -2.15 11.06
CA PRO A 351 27.87 -2.30 12.41
C PRO A 351 26.77 -2.79 13.39
N ALA A 352 27.04 -3.92 14.07
CA ALA A 352 26.05 -4.59 14.93
C ALA A 352 25.58 -3.73 16.11
N GLU A 353 26.41 -2.80 16.59
CA GLU A 353 26.06 -1.85 17.66
C GLU A 353 24.96 -0.85 17.26
N LYS A 354 24.78 -0.59 15.96
CA LYS A 354 23.74 0.29 15.42
C LYS A 354 22.60 -0.48 14.76
N TYR A 355 22.87 -1.70 14.29
CA TYR A 355 21.96 -2.56 13.54
C TYR A 355 21.83 -3.92 14.24
N ALA A 356 21.17 -3.90 15.42
CA ALA A 356 21.13 -5.03 16.34
C ALA A 356 20.21 -6.19 15.91
N PHE A 357 19.35 -5.96 14.92
CA PHE A 357 18.47 -7.01 14.42
C PHE A 357 19.23 -7.94 13.46
N ASN A 358 19.23 -9.24 13.76
CA ASN A 358 19.98 -10.21 12.97
C ASN A 358 19.04 -11.12 12.18
N TYR A 359 19.40 -11.39 10.91
CA TYR A 359 18.69 -12.32 10.06
C TYR A 359 19.58 -12.91 8.98
N THR A 360 19.22 -14.09 8.46
CA THR A 360 19.96 -14.77 7.39
C THR A 360 19.03 -15.05 6.22
N PRO A 361 19.18 -14.36 5.08
CA PRO A 361 18.37 -14.61 3.90
C PRO A 361 18.58 -16.02 3.35
N GLN A 362 17.48 -16.70 3.01
CA GLN A 362 17.47 -18.01 2.37
C GLN A 362 16.53 -18.00 1.16
N PRO A 363 16.76 -18.82 0.13
CA PRO A 363 15.83 -18.96 -0.97
C PRO A 363 14.43 -19.30 -0.48
N ASN A 364 13.43 -18.56 -0.97
CA ASN A 364 12.02 -18.79 -0.63
C ASN A 364 11.10 -18.42 -1.80
N PHE A 365 9.78 -18.57 -1.59
CA PHE A 365 8.77 -18.06 -2.50
C PHE A 365 8.87 -16.52 -2.56
N GLY A 366 9.14 -15.98 -3.76
CA GLY A 366 9.36 -14.56 -4.02
C GLY A 366 10.82 -14.15 -4.15
N SER A 367 11.79 -15.02 -3.76
CA SER A 367 13.22 -14.74 -3.94
C SER A 367 14.04 -16.03 -3.97
N LYS A 368 14.35 -16.51 -5.18
CA LYS A 368 15.19 -17.70 -5.39
C LYS A 368 16.66 -17.44 -5.07
N ASN A 369 17.12 -16.20 -5.31
CA ASN A 369 18.51 -15.78 -5.12
C ASN A 369 18.54 -14.43 -4.37
N PRO A 370 18.21 -14.41 -3.04
CA PRO A 370 18.28 -13.19 -2.26
C PRO A 370 19.72 -12.70 -2.11
N LYS A 371 19.91 -11.38 -1.99
CA LYS A 371 21.21 -10.79 -1.59
C LYS A 371 21.62 -11.41 -0.25
N PHE A 372 22.90 -11.70 -0.09
CA PHE A 372 23.48 -12.30 1.13
C PHE A 372 22.88 -13.65 1.53
N LYS A 373 22.55 -14.48 0.54
CA LYS A 373 22.06 -15.84 0.76
C LYS A 373 22.99 -16.64 1.68
N GLY A 374 22.50 -17.04 2.84
CA GLY A 374 23.25 -17.83 3.82
C GLY A 374 24.19 -17.02 4.72
N GLU A 375 24.29 -15.70 4.53
CA GLU A 375 25.11 -14.82 5.34
C GLU A 375 24.27 -14.16 6.44
N ASN A 376 24.85 -13.97 7.64
CA ASN A 376 24.20 -13.21 8.70
C ASN A 376 24.26 -11.72 8.39
N CYS A 377 23.10 -11.07 8.35
CA CYS A 377 22.93 -9.64 8.16
C CYS A 377 22.63 -8.97 9.50
N ASN A 378 23.31 -7.87 9.78
CA ASN A 378 22.92 -6.92 10.81
C ASN A 378 21.94 -5.92 10.21
N GLY A 379 20.86 -5.57 10.91
CA GLY A 379 19.80 -4.76 10.30
C GLY A 379 18.89 -4.08 11.30
N LEU A 380 17.80 -3.54 10.75
CA LEU A 380 16.69 -2.95 11.49
C LEU A 380 15.43 -3.77 11.30
N ASP A 381 14.68 -3.96 12.38
CA ASP A 381 13.32 -4.49 12.35
C ASP A 381 12.32 -3.34 12.26
N LEU A 382 11.57 -3.30 11.16
CA LEU A 382 10.63 -2.23 10.84
C LEU A 382 9.17 -2.69 10.92
N ARG A 383 8.91 -3.88 11.48
CA ARG A 383 7.56 -4.45 11.56
C ARG A 383 6.60 -3.63 12.42
N GLU A 384 7.12 -2.93 13.41
CA GLU A 384 6.35 -2.10 14.35
C GLU A 384 6.52 -0.59 14.10
N VAL A 385 7.13 -0.20 12.98
CA VAL A 385 7.22 1.21 12.60
C VAL A 385 5.83 1.75 12.32
N PRO A 386 5.46 2.92 12.90
CA PRO A 386 4.19 3.57 12.61
C PRO A 386 3.99 3.86 11.13
N ARG A 387 2.73 3.99 10.69
CA ARG A 387 2.41 4.29 9.31
C ARG A 387 3.15 5.55 8.84
N LEU A 388 3.92 5.39 7.76
CA LEU A 388 4.58 6.50 7.10
C LEU A 388 3.59 7.23 6.17
N ASN A 389 3.76 8.55 6.07
CA ASN A 389 3.06 9.41 5.12
C ASN A 389 4.06 10.16 4.21
N LYS A 390 5.25 9.60 4.07
CA LYS A 390 6.34 10.08 3.21
C LYS A 390 7.28 8.94 2.82
N VAL A 391 8.11 9.19 1.84
CA VAL A 391 9.24 8.32 1.49
C VAL A 391 10.38 8.56 2.48
N ASP A 392 10.66 7.61 3.35
CA ASP A 392 11.74 7.72 4.33
C ASP A 392 13.07 7.22 3.74
N LEU A 393 13.93 8.14 3.37
CA LEU A 393 15.28 7.85 2.87
C LEU A 393 16.32 7.62 3.99
N SER A 394 15.96 7.85 5.26
CA SER A 394 16.88 7.71 6.38
C SER A 394 17.50 6.31 6.46
N PHE A 395 16.74 5.27 6.09
CA PHE A 395 17.22 3.89 6.05
C PHE A 395 18.43 3.71 5.11
N ILE A 396 18.35 4.27 3.90
CA ILE A 396 19.40 4.16 2.89
C ILE A 396 20.58 5.11 3.23
N ILE A 397 20.28 6.35 3.60
CA ILE A 397 21.29 7.36 3.95
C ILE A 397 22.14 6.90 5.12
N ASN A 398 21.51 6.38 6.19
CA ASN A 398 22.23 5.90 7.37
C ASN A 398 23.07 4.66 7.06
N ALA A 399 22.54 3.73 6.26
CA ALA A 399 23.30 2.56 5.82
C ALA A 399 24.49 2.96 4.95
N TYR A 400 24.31 3.89 3.99
CA TYR A 400 25.39 4.43 3.18
C TYR A 400 26.47 5.07 4.05
N ARG A 401 26.12 5.90 5.03
CA ARG A 401 27.08 6.54 5.94
C ARG A 401 27.92 5.54 6.74
N ASN A 402 27.35 4.37 7.06
CA ASN A 402 28.04 3.30 7.81
C ASN A 402 28.73 2.25 6.91
N TYR A 403 28.69 2.39 5.58
CA TYR A 403 29.37 1.47 4.67
C TYR A 403 30.74 2.03 4.27
N GLU A 404 31.80 1.21 4.45
CA GLU A 404 33.17 1.65 4.20
C GLU A 404 33.48 1.82 2.70
N LYS A 405 33.01 0.87 1.88
CA LYS A 405 33.30 0.84 0.43
C LYS A 405 32.25 1.65 -0.34
N LYS A 406 32.25 2.98 -0.18
CA LYS A 406 31.23 3.89 -0.74
C LYS A 406 30.92 3.64 -2.22
N ASP A 407 31.94 3.45 -3.05
CA ASP A 407 31.83 3.26 -4.49
C ASP A 407 31.07 1.98 -4.89
N ALA A 408 30.96 1.01 -3.97
CA ALA A 408 30.29 -0.26 -4.20
C ALA A 408 28.87 -0.31 -3.58
N PHE A 409 28.41 0.77 -2.95
CA PHE A 409 27.11 0.77 -2.28
C PHE A 409 25.93 0.78 -3.25
N PHE A 410 26.01 1.59 -4.32
CA PHE A 410 24.96 1.72 -5.31
C PHE A 410 25.23 0.85 -6.55
N ASN A 411 24.22 0.13 -6.99
CA ASN A 411 24.07 -0.24 -8.40
C ASN A 411 23.40 0.94 -9.10
N THR A 412 24.22 1.89 -9.59
CA THR A 412 23.76 3.18 -10.12
C THR A 412 22.65 3.02 -11.16
N LYS A 413 22.78 2.07 -12.11
CA LYS A 413 21.76 1.84 -13.14
C LYS A 413 20.41 1.46 -12.52
N ASN A 414 20.42 0.54 -11.57
CA ASN A 414 19.20 0.06 -10.94
C ASN A 414 18.62 1.09 -9.96
N PHE A 415 19.47 1.77 -9.21
CA PHE A 415 19.04 2.83 -8.28
C PHE A 415 18.39 4.00 -9.03
N THR A 416 19.03 4.48 -10.10
CA THR A 416 18.47 5.54 -10.96
C THR A 416 17.13 5.13 -11.58
N ALA A 417 16.99 3.88 -12.03
CA ALA A 417 15.73 3.39 -12.59
C ALA A 417 14.57 3.40 -11.56
N HIS A 418 14.85 3.04 -10.30
CA HIS A 418 13.86 3.09 -9.21
C HIS A 418 13.58 4.54 -8.76
N ALA A 419 14.64 5.32 -8.54
CA ALA A 419 14.51 6.72 -8.14
C ALA A 419 13.89 7.60 -9.25
N GLY A 420 14.09 7.24 -10.53
CA GLY A 420 13.63 8.04 -11.67
C GLY A 420 14.52 9.24 -11.97
N THR A 421 15.64 9.37 -11.26
CA THR A 421 16.60 10.47 -11.40
C THR A 421 17.98 10.02 -10.94
N ALA A 422 19.02 10.51 -11.58
CA ALA A 422 20.40 10.32 -11.12
C ALA A 422 20.80 11.28 -9.98
N LYS A 423 19.97 12.29 -9.68
CA LYS A 423 20.26 13.32 -8.65
C LYS A 423 20.28 12.71 -7.26
N LEU A 424 19.32 11.83 -6.93
CA LEU A 424 19.19 11.28 -5.58
C LEU A 424 20.47 10.58 -5.11
N GLN A 425 21.09 9.75 -5.95
CA GLN A 425 22.34 9.08 -5.61
C GLN A 425 23.43 10.12 -5.32
N LYS A 426 23.62 11.10 -6.21
CA LYS A 426 24.63 12.17 -6.06
C LYS A 426 24.42 13.00 -4.78
N GLN A 427 23.19 13.29 -4.41
CA GLN A 427 22.82 14.01 -3.19
C GLN A 427 23.25 13.21 -1.94
N ILE A 428 22.95 11.90 -1.92
CA ILE A 428 23.36 11.01 -0.82
C ILE A 428 24.90 10.93 -0.74
N GLU A 429 25.58 10.76 -1.87
CA GLU A 429 27.05 10.68 -1.96
C GLU A 429 27.73 11.98 -1.54
N SER A 430 27.10 13.12 -1.85
CA SER A 430 27.60 14.45 -1.44
C SER A 430 27.33 14.76 0.04
N GLY A 431 26.62 13.88 0.75
CA GLY A 431 26.38 14.02 2.19
C GLY A 431 25.27 15.00 2.56
N LEU A 432 24.38 15.38 1.60
CA LEU A 432 23.25 16.24 1.90
C LEU A 432 22.39 15.63 3.03
N SER A 433 21.78 16.51 3.81
CA SER A 433 20.81 16.10 4.83
C SER A 433 19.52 15.55 4.19
N LEU A 434 18.75 14.79 4.96
CA LEU A 434 17.45 14.28 4.53
C LEU A 434 16.51 15.44 4.12
N GLU A 435 16.51 16.53 4.89
CA GLU A 435 15.68 17.72 4.65
C GLU A 435 16.05 18.43 3.33
N GLU A 436 17.35 18.59 3.04
CA GLU A 436 17.82 19.17 1.77
C GLU A 436 17.38 18.32 0.58
N ILE A 437 17.51 17.00 0.71
CA ILE A 437 17.08 16.05 -0.32
C ILE A 437 15.55 16.12 -0.51
N GLU A 438 14.76 16.04 0.57
CA GLU A 438 13.30 16.13 0.52
C GLU A 438 12.82 17.47 -0.05
N THR A 439 13.53 18.56 0.24
CA THR A 439 13.21 19.90 -0.32
C THR A 439 13.45 19.96 -1.83
N SER A 440 14.44 19.23 -2.34
CA SER A 440 14.87 19.33 -3.73
C SER A 440 13.81 18.93 -4.77
N TRP A 441 12.81 18.14 -4.43
CA TRP A 441 11.75 17.70 -5.35
C TRP A 441 10.38 18.34 -5.09
N GLN A 442 10.27 19.26 -4.11
CA GLN A 442 8.96 19.84 -3.75
C GLN A 442 8.32 20.64 -4.88
N LYS A 443 9.12 21.36 -5.69
CA LYS A 443 8.62 22.10 -6.83
C LYS A 443 8.01 21.18 -7.90
N GLU A 444 8.66 20.09 -8.21
CA GLU A 444 8.19 19.09 -9.17
C GLU A 444 6.95 18.36 -8.65
N ILE A 445 6.89 18.06 -7.35
CA ILE A 445 5.69 17.51 -6.71
C ILE A 445 4.52 18.49 -6.85
N GLN A 446 4.73 19.78 -6.60
CA GLN A 446 3.65 20.76 -6.76
C GLN A 446 3.14 20.83 -8.23
N ASN A 447 4.05 20.73 -9.20
CA ASN A 447 3.65 20.65 -10.61
C ASN A 447 2.79 19.41 -10.90
N PHE A 448 3.18 18.26 -10.34
CA PHE A 448 2.40 17.03 -10.47
C PHE A 448 1.04 17.13 -9.79
N LEU A 449 0.95 17.70 -8.60
CA LEU A 449 -0.32 17.90 -7.88
C LEU A 449 -1.31 18.75 -8.68
N ASN A 450 -0.83 19.76 -9.42
CA ASN A 450 -1.67 20.59 -10.30
C ASN A 450 -2.23 19.78 -11.49
N ILE A 451 -1.48 18.82 -12.01
CA ILE A 451 -1.96 17.90 -13.06
C ILE A 451 -2.92 16.89 -12.44
N ARG A 452 -2.49 16.22 -11.38
CA ARG A 452 -3.24 15.17 -10.66
C ARG A 452 -4.64 15.61 -10.27
N SER A 453 -4.79 16.84 -9.76
CA SER A 453 -6.07 17.36 -9.26
C SER A 453 -7.21 17.36 -10.28
N LYS A 454 -6.90 17.32 -11.58
CA LYS A 454 -7.90 17.28 -12.66
C LYS A 454 -8.54 15.88 -12.82
N TYR A 455 -7.87 14.84 -12.31
CA TYR A 455 -8.19 13.44 -12.57
C TYR A 455 -8.64 12.67 -11.35
N LEU A 456 -8.76 13.34 -10.19
CA LEU A 456 -9.23 12.70 -8.97
C LEU A 456 -10.72 12.36 -9.06
N LEU A 457 -11.05 11.13 -8.76
CA LEU A 457 -12.42 10.61 -8.67
C LEU A 457 -12.94 10.61 -7.23
N TYR A 458 -12.03 10.78 -6.27
CA TYR A 458 -12.30 10.66 -4.84
C TYR A 458 -11.65 11.81 -4.07
N GLU A 459 -12.17 12.09 -2.85
CA GLU A 459 -11.66 13.11 -1.92
C GLU A 459 -10.33 12.74 -1.24
#